data_97167866d95a25cc6b6189e68db6fdc1
#
_entry.id   97167866d95a25cc6b6189e68db6fdc1
#
_cell.length_a   1.000
_cell.length_b   1.000
_cell.length_c   1.000
_cell.angle_alpha   90.00
_cell.angle_beta   90.00
_cell.angle_gamma   90.00
#
_symmetry.space_group_name_H-M   'P 1'
#
loop_
_entity.id
_entity.type
_entity.pdbx_description
1 polymer ?
#
loop_
_entity_poly.entity_id
_entity_poly.type
_entity_poly.pdbx_seq_one_letter_code
_entity_poly.pdbx_strand_id
1 'polypeptide(L)'
;MEEFQKGTVDNKLHVMWIIWGAMMGSLVIYIVICNLIGDQIRQPTGPDFPLVLLRNIFFGIGIVALIAIHFIRRFILRKLAGGPGSGSTSQLSPEDLAKIHAKYTTAMITSLALCESLGIYGLILFFLGDSFQVMYTFMIFSAAGMFYCRPKREEIEALSGEY
;
A
#
# COMPACT_ATOMS: atom_id res chain seq x y z
N MET A 1 -29.73 -5.72 -15.99
CA MET A 1 -29.09 -5.82 -14.67
C MET A 1 -27.56 -5.86 -14.76
N GLU A 2 -26.99 -6.51 -15.77
CA GLU A 2 -25.53 -6.61 -16.01
C GLU A 2 -24.85 -5.25 -16.26
N GLU A 3 -25.46 -4.37 -17.06
CA GLU A 3 -24.89 -3.02 -17.31
C GLU A 3 -24.77 -2.16 -16.04
N PHE A 4 -25.72 -2.29 -15.12
CA PHE A 4 -25.71 -1.54 -13.86
C PHE A 4 -24.62 -2.04 -12.91
N GLN A 5 -24.37 -3.35 -12.87
CA GLN A 5 -23.28 -3.95 -12.07
C GLN A 5 -21.92 -3.58 -12.65
N LYS A 6 -21.75 -3.64 -13.96
CA LYS A 6 -20.50 -3.27 -14.65
C LYS A 6 -20.11 -1.81 -14.38
N GLY A 7 -21.07 -0.88 -14.45
CA GLY A 7 -20.83 0.53 -14.11
C GLY A 7 -20.40 0.74 -12.65
N THR A 8 -20.90 -0.07 -11.74
CA THR A 8 -20.55 0.02 -10.31
C THR A 8 -19.13 -0.50 -10.04
N VAL A 9 -18.70 -1.56 -10.72
CA VAL A 9 -17.34 -2.12 -10.61
C VAL A 9 -16.31 -1.16 -11.20
N ASP A 10 -16.59 -0.61 -12.38
CA ASP A 10 -15.70 0.35 -13.03
C ASP A 10 -15.52 1.63 -12.20
N ASN A 11 -16.57 2.12 -11.56
CA ASN A 11 -16.50 3.31 -10.71
C ASN A 11 -15.65 3.05 -9.43
N LYS A 12 -15.80 1.87 -8.81
CA LYS A 12 -14.98 1.47 -7.66
C LYS A 12 -13.51 1.30 -8.02
N LEU A 13 -13.24 0.69 -9.16
CA LEU A 13 -11.88 0.53 -9.67
C LEU A 13 -11.22 1.90 -9.90
N HIS A 14 -11.96 2.85 -10.46
CA HIS A 14 -11.48 4.22 -10.69
C HIS A 14 -11.10 4.91 -9.38
N VAL A 15 -11.92 4.81 -8.35
CA VAL A 15 -11.62 5.34 -7.00
C VAL A 15 -10.33 4.73 -6.43
N MET A 16 -10.15 3.42 -6.57
CA MET A 16 -8.93 2.74 -6.09
C MET A 16 -7.68 3.22 -6.83
N TRP A 17 -7.76 3.48 -8.13
CA TRP A 17 -6.67 4.05 -8.92
C TRP A 17 -6.33 5.48 -8.49
N ILE A 18 -7.34 6.30 -8.16
CA ILE A 18 -7.13 7.65 -7.63
C ILE A 18 -6.38 7.59 -6.29
N ILE A 19 -6.82 6.72 -5.37
CA ILE A 19 -6.16 6.54 -4.07
C ILE A 19 -4.71 6.09 -4.26
N TRP A 20 -4.47 5.08 -5.11
CA TRP A 20 -3.14 4.61 -5.43
C TRP A 20 -2.25 5.71 -6.01
N GLY A 21 -2.79 6.47 -6.99
CA GLY A 21 -2.08 7.58 -7.61
C GLY A 21 -1.76 8.71 -6.63
N ALA A 22 -2.68 9.03 -5.71
CA ALA A 22 -2.46 10.03 -4.68
C ALA A 22 -1.32 9.63 -3.73
N MET A 23 -1.29 8.35 -3.30
CA MET A 23 -0.24 7.84 -2.42
C MET A 23 1.13 7.73 -3.14
N MET A 24 1.15 7.37 -4.43
CA MET A 24 2.38 7.46 -5.23
C MET A 24 2.85 8.91 -5.40
N GLY A 25 1.90 9.84 -5.57
CA GLY A 25 2.18 11.27 -5.65
C GLY A 25 2.79 11.84 -4.37
N SER A 26 2.40 11.35 -3.19
CA SER A 26 2.99 11.76 -1.90
C SER A 26 4.49 11.48 -1.84
N LEU A 27 4.94 10.32 -2.33
CA LEU A 27 6.37 9.99 -2.37
C LEU A 27 7.16 10.95 -3.26
N VAL A 28 6.58 11.35 -4.40
CA VAL A 28 7.21 12.34 -5.29
C VAL A 28 7.34 13.69 -4.57
N ILE A 29 6.28 14.12 -3.87
CA ILE A 29 6.28 15.35 -3.08
C ILE A 29 7.37 15.29 -2.00
N TYR A 30 7.52 14.17 -1.30
CA TYR A 30 8.58 14.00 -0.29
C TYR A 30 9.97 14.15 -0.89
N ILE A 31 10.22 13.54 -2.04
CA ILE A 31 11.50 13.68 -2.75
C ILE A 31 11.74 15.16 -3.14
N VAL A 32 10.73 15.82 -3.69
CA VAL A 32 10.83 17.23 -4.11
C VAL A 32 11.14 18.13 -2.91
N ILE A 33 10.41 17.97 -1.80
CA ILE A 33 10.63 18.74 -0.57
C ILE A 33 12.08 18.56 -0.07
N CYS A 34 12.53 17.29 0.03
CA CYS A 34 13.89 17.02 0.51
C CYS A 34 14.98 17.61 -0.40
N ASN A 35 14.77 17.66 -1.72
CA ASN A 35 15.74 18.25 -2.64
C ASN A 35 15.73 19.77 -2.64
N LEU A 36 14.56 20.42 -2.41
CA LEU A 36 14.45 21.88 -2.45
C LEU A 36 14.87 22.55 -1.13
N ILE A 37 14.44 21.98 -0.01
CA ILE A 37 14.60 22.61 1.30
C ILE A 37 15.27 21.71 2.33
N GLY A 38 15.68 20.50 1.92
CA GLY A 38 16.22 19.49 2.82
C GLY A 38 17.45 19.97 3.60
N ASP A 39 18.37 20.67 2.96
CA ASP A 39 19.58 21.20 3.60
C ASP A 39 19.26 22.27 4.67
N GLN A 40 18.13 22.96 4.57
CA GLN A 40 17.70 23.96 5.53
C GLN A 40 16.98 23.35 6.75
N ILE A 41 16.28 22.23 6.53
CA ILE A 41 15.46 21.56 7.56
C ILE A 41 16.24 20.48 8.28
N ARG A 42 17.26 19.93 7.64
CA ARG A 42 18.09 18.85 8.18
C ARG A 42 18.77 19.31 9.47
N GLN A 43 18.44 18.62 10.56
CA GLN A 43 19.06 18.87 11.86
C GLN A 43 20.01 17.72 12.17
N PRO A 44 21.32 17.86 11.92
CA PRO A 44 22.27 16.82 12.26
C PRO A 44 22.20 16.58 13.77
N THR A 45 21.88 15.37 14.14
CA THR A 45 21.88 14.91 15.54
C THR A 45 23.30 14.90 16.08
N GLY A 46 23.45 15.18 17.39
CA GLY A 46 24.76 15.18 18.04
C GLY A 46 25.47 13.81 17.94
N PRO A 47 26.78 13.79 18.20
CA PRO A 47 27.61 12.59 18.03
C PRO A 47 27.14 11.39 18.87
N ASP A 48 26.42 11.62 19.96
CA ASP A 48 25.92 10.56 20.85
C ASP A 48 24.59 9.94 20.39
N PHE A 49 23.97 10.47 19.31
CA PHE A 49 22.69 9.95 18.84
C PHE A 49 22.89 8.66 18.02
N PRO A 50 22.22 7.55 18.38
CA PRO A 50 22.42 6.25 17.74
C PRO A 50 21.69 6.14 16.38
N LEU A 51 22.05 7.00 15.42
CA LEU A 51 21.42 7.09 14.09
C LEU A 51 21.49 5.76 13.32
N VAL A 52 22.63 5.07 13.41
CA VAL A 52 22.84 3.77 12.74
C VAL A 52 21.91 2.71 13.32
N LEU A 53 21.71 2.71 14.64
CA LEU A 53 20.79 1.78 15.30
C LEU A 53 19.35 2.05 14.84
N LEU A 54 18.92 3.31 14.82
CA LEU A 54 17.59 3.72 14.38
C LEU A 54 17.35 3.32 12.93
N ARG A 55 18.32 3.56 12.05
CA ARG A 55 18.28 3.13 10.65
C ARG A 55 18.07 1.62 10.51
N ASN A 56 18.84 0.82 11.27
CA ASN A 56 18.71 -0.63 11.22
C ASN A 56 17.35 -1.11 11.74
N ILE A 57 16.82 -0.46 12.78
CA ILE A 57 15.47 -0.73 13.29
C ILE A 57 14.41 -0.44 12.20
N PHE A 58 14.50 0.70 11.52
CA PHE A 58 13.55 1.05 10.47
C PHE A 58 13.65 0.11 9.25
N PHE A 59 14.85 -0.33 8.88
CA PHE A 59 15.01 -1.39 7.87
C PHE A 59 14.34 -2.70 8.31
N GLY A 60 14.54 -3.11 9.56
CA GLY A 60 13.90 -4.30 10.12
C GLY A 60 12.37 -4.21 10.09
N ILE A 61 11.80 -3.10 10.55
CA ILE A 61 10.36 -2.83 10.50
C ILE A 61 9.87 -2.83 9.03
N GLY A 62 10.63 -2.24 8.13
CA GLY A 62 10.31 -2.19 6.70
C GLY A 62 10.22 -3.58 6.07
N ILE A 63 11.18 -4.45 6.36
CA ILE A 63 11.17 -5.84 5.87
C ILE A 63 9.95 -6.59 6.43
N VAL A 64 9.68 -6.46 7.73
CA VAL A 64 8.51 -7.08 8.36
C VAL A 64 7.22 -6.57 7.75
N ALA A 65 7.11 -5.27 7.47
CA ALA A 65 5.94 -4.68 6.82
C ALA A 65 5.72 -5.25 5.41
N LEU A 66 6.76 -5.36 4.59
CA LEU A 66 6.67 -5.95 3.25
C LEU A 66 6.24 -7.42 3.29
N ILE A 67 6.77 -8.19 4.24
CA ILE A 67 6.36 -9.58 4.46
C ILE A 67 4.88 -9.62 4.88
N ALA A 68 4.47 -8.77 5.82
CA ALA A 68 3.08 -8.69 6.29
C ALA A 68 2.12 -8.36 5.14
N ILE A 69 2.46 -7.40 4.27
CA ILE A 69 1.68 -7.05 3.07
C ILE A 69 1.50 -8.27 2.17
N HIS A 70 2.57 -9.03 1.92
CA HIS A 70 2.49 -10.25 1.11
C HIS A 70 1.54 -11.29 1.73
N PHE A 71 1.62 -11.51 3.04
CA PHE A 71 0.75 -12.43 3.76
C PHE A 71 -0.71 -11.96 3.80
N ILE A 72 -0.96 -10.68 4.11
CA ILE A 72 -2.29 -10.09 4.14
C ILE A 72 -2.96 -10.29 2.78
N ARG A 73 -2.26 -9.94 1.71
CA ARG A 73 -2.78 -10.06 0.34
C ARG A 73 -3.07 -11.51 -0.03
N ARG A 74 -2.15 -12.43 0.26
CA ARG A 74 -2.34 -13.87 0.00
C ARG A 74 -3.47 -14.47 0.84
N PHE A 75 -3.58 -14.07 2.10
CA PHE A 75 -4.63 -14.56 3.00
C PHE A 75 -6.01 -14.08 2.57
N ILE A 76 -6.14 -12.80 2.18
CA ILE A 76 -7.40 -12.23 1.74
C ILE A 76 -7.84 -12.85 0.42
N LEU A 77 -6.95 -12.95 -0.56
CA LEU A 77 -7.26 -13.58 -1.84
C LEU A 77 -7.65 -15.06 -1.66
N ARG A 78 -6.96 -15.82 -0.82
CA ARG A 78 -7.31 -17.21 -0.51
C ARG A 78 -8.67 -17.34 0.19
N LYS A 79 -8.96 -16.45 1.15
CA LYS A 79 -10.23 -16.48 1.90
C LYS A 79 -11.41 -16.05 1.05
N LEU A 80 -11.18 -15.20 0.06
CA LEU A 80 -12.18 -14.77 -0.91
C LEU A 80 -12.40 -15.82 -2.01
N ALA A 81 -11.34 -16.50 -2.47
CA ALA A 81 -11.42 -17.60 -3.44
C ALA A 81 -11.95 -18.93 -2.83
N GLY A 82 -11.80 -19.12 -1.52
CA GLY A 82 -12.25 -20.30 -0.78
C GLY A 82 -13.45 -20.05 0.14
N GLY A 83 -14.31 -19.10 -0.18
CA GLY A 83 -15.53 -18.82 0.59
C GLY A 83 -16.40 -20.07 0.79
N PRO A 84 -17.19 -20.18 1.88
CA PRO A 84 -18.03 -21.34 2.18
C PRO A 84 -19.18 -21.44 1.18
N GLY A 85 -18.89 -21.91 -0.05
CA GLY A 85 -19.83 -21.95 -1.15
C GLY A 85 -19.31 -22.56 -2.44
N SER A 86 -18.11 -23.13 -2.43
CA SER A 86 -17.54 -23.83 -3.60
C SER A 86 -18.32 -25.08 -4.04
N GLY A 87 -19.53 -25.26 -3.56
CA GLY A 87 -20.42 -26.37 -3.91
C GLY A 87 -21.87 -25.99 -4.22
N SER A 88 -22.26 -24.74 -4.14
CA SER A 88 -23.63 -24.32 -4.47
C SER A 88 -23.60 -23.09 -5.37
N THR A 89 -24.18 -23.19 -6.53
CA THR A 89 -24.55 -22.11 -7.47
C THR A 89 -25.59 -21.15 -6.85
N SER A 90 -25.46 -20.83 -5.58
CA SER A 90 -26.29 -19.85 -4.89
C SER A 90 -25.78 -18.46 -5.26
N GLN A 91 -26.58 -17.71 -5.99
CA GLN A 91 -26.38 -16.30 -6.29
C GLN A 91 -25.96 -15.57 -5.00
N LEU A 92 -24.75 -15.05 -4.96
CA LEU A 92 -24.24 -14.22 -3.86
C LEU A 92 -25.24 -13.07 -3.63
N SER A 93 -25.69 -12.90 -2.41
CA SER A 93 -26.56 -11.79 -2.06
C SER A 93 -25.84 -10.45 -2.35
N PRO A 94 -26.56 -9.41 -2.80
CA PRO A 94 -25.98 -8.07 -2.99
C PRO A 94 -25.25 -7.55 -1.75
N GLU A 95 -25.71 -7.94 -0.55
CA GLU A 95 -25.04 -7.62 0.71
C GLU A 95 -23.69 -8.33 0.89
N ASP A 96 -23.57 -9.56 0.45
CA ASP A 96 -22.33 -10.33 0.57
C ASP A 96 -21.28 -9.82 -0.41
N LEU A 97 -21.67 -9.45 -1.62
CA LEU A 97 -20.82 -8.76 -2.59
C LEU A 97 -20.31 -7.42 -2.03
N ALA A 98 -21.17 -6.63 -1.39
CA ALA A 98 -20.76 -5.37 -0.77
C ALA A 98 -19.74 -5.57 0.35
N LYS A 99 -19.92 -6.61 1.19
CA LYS A 99 -18.96 -6.97 2.25
C LYS A 99 -17.61 -7.43 1.71
N ILE A 100 -17.62 -8.21 0.63
CA ILE A 100 -16.41 -8.69 -0.05
C ILE A 100 -15.62 -7.51 -0.60
N HIS A 101 -16.29 -6.61 -1.32
CA HIS A 101 -15.66 -5.40 -1.85
C HIS A 101 -15.10 -4.48 -0.76
N ALA A 102 -15.84 -4.30 0.34
CA ALA A 102 -15.37 -3.48 1.46
C ALA A 102 -14.09 -4.08 2.08
N LYS A 103 -14.02 -5.38 2.28
CA LYS A 103 -12.82 -6.08 2.78
C LYS A 103 -11.63 -5.93 1.84
N TYR A 104 -11.84 -6.08 0.53
CA TYR A 104 -10.78 -5.89 -0.46
C TYR A 104 -10.24 -4.46 -0.43
N THR A 105 -11.12 -3.47 -0.46
CA THR A 105 -10.75 -2.04 -0.40
C THR A 105 -9.96 -1.72 0.88
N THR A 106 -10.43 -2.19 2.03
CA THR A 106 -9.73 -2.01 3.31
C THR A 106 -8.34 -2.62 3.29
N ALA A 107 -8.22 -3.85 2.79
CA ALA A 107 -6.93 -4.52 2.69
C ALA A 107 -5.96 -3.79 1.77
N MET A 108 -6.44 -3.29 0.64
CA MET A 108 -5.66 -2.51 -0.31
C MET A 108 -5.16 -1.22 0.33
N ILE A 109 -6.04 -0.43 0.96
CA ILE A 109 -5.67 0.83 1.62
C ILE A 109 -4.67 0.57 2.75
N THR A 110 -4.90 -0.47 3.57
CA THR A 110 -3.97 -0.84 4.64
C THR A 110 -2.59 -1.21 4.10
N SER A 111 -2.54 -1.98 3.02
CA SER A 111 -1.27 -2.36 2.37
C SER A 111 -0.54 -1.15 1.81
N LEU A 112 -1.26 -0.21 1.17
CA LEU A 112 -0.68 1.03 0.66
C LEU A 112 -0.15 1.93 1.79
N ALA A 113 -0.90 2.07 2.89
CA ALA A 113 -0.47 2.84 4.05
C ALA A 113 0.80 2.26 4.72
N LEU A 114 0.91 0.93 4.78
CA LEU A 114 2.13 0.27 5.24
C LEU A 114 3.32 0.53 4.29
N CYS A 115 3.09 0.55 2.98
CA CYS A 115 4.13 0.92 2.02
C CYS A 115 4.56 2.39 2.19
N GLU A 116 3.60 3.30 2.37
CA GLU A 116 3.89 4.74 2.56
C GLU A 116 4.69 4.99 3.83
N SER A 117 4.42 4.25 4.90
CA SER A 117 5.18 4.39 6.15
C SER A 117 6.69 4.14 5.96
N LEU A 118 7.08 3.30 5.00
CA LEU A 118 8.50 3.11 4.63
C LEU A 118 9.11 4.40 4.08
N GLY A 119 8.40 5.11 3.21
CA GLY A 119 8.82 6.42 2.70
C GLY A 119 8.99 7.44 3.83
N ILE A 120 8.06 7.45 4.79
CA ILE A 120 8.11 8.32 5.96
C ILE A 120 9.33 8.00 6.85
N TYR A 121 9.69 6.72 7.03
CA TYR A 121 10.91 6.34 7.78
C TYR A 121 12.16 6.89 7.10
N GLY A 122 12.23 6.85 5.77
CA GLY A 122 13.31 7.47 5.01
C GLY A 122 13.40 8.98 5.24
N LEU A 123 12.26 9.67 5.27
CA LEU A 123 12.18 11.10 5.59
C LEU A 123 12.68 11.40 7.00
N ILE A 124 12.22 10.66 7.99
CA ILE A 124 12.63 10.84 9.39
C ILE A 124 14.14 10.71 9.52
N LEU A 125 14.73 9.67 8.95
CA LEU A 125 16.18 9.46 8.97
C LEU A 125 16.92 10.61 8.30
N PHE A 126 16.43 11.10 7.17
CA PHE A 126 17.02 12.23 6.46
C PHE A 126 17.01 13.50 7.31
N PHE A 127 15.89 13.82 7.96
CA PHE A 127 15.79 14.99 8.83
C PHE A 127 16.68 14.89 10.07
N LEU A 128 16.92 13.68 10.57
CA LEU A 128 17.84 13.40 11.67
C LEU A 128 19.32 13.43 11.25
N GLY A 129 19.61 13.70 9.99
CA GLY A 129 20.98 13.88 9.50
C GLY A 129 21.57 12.71 8.73
N ASP A 130 20.79 11.66 8.44
CA ASP A 130 21.25 10.56 7.59
C ASP A 130 21.40 10.99 6.12
N SER A 131 22.02 10.16 5.30
CA SER A 131 22.34 10.47 3.91
C SER A 131 21.11 10.45 2.99
N PHE A 132 21.14 11.25 1.92
CA PHE A 132 20.16 11.17 0.83
C PHE A 132 20.02 9.76 0.27
N GLN A 133 21.12 9.01 0.22
CA GLN A 133 21.11 7.64 -0.30
C GLN A 133 20.20 6.71 0.53
N VAL A 134 20.21 6.84 1.85
CA VAL A 134 19.32 6.07 2.74
C VAL A 134 17.87 6.47 2.50
N MET A 135 17.57 7.77 2.41
CA MET A 135 16.24 8.26 2.11
C MET A 135 15.71 7.70 0.78
N TYR A 136 16.50 7.80 -0.31
CA TYR A 136 16.10 7.25 -1.61
C TYR A 136 15.88 5.75 -1.57
N THR A 137 16.70 5.02 -0.80
CA THR A 137 16.53 3.56 -0.65
C THR A 137 15.15 3.24 -0.06
N PHE A 138 14.74 3.93 1.00
CA PHE A 138 13.41 3.76 1.59
C PHE A 138 12.28 4.17 0.63
N MET A 139 12.45 5.27 -0.12
CA MET A 139 11.48 5.70 -1.13
C MET A 139 11.30 4.66 -2.24
N ILE A 140 12.39 4.04 -2.72
CA ILE A 140 12.34 2.99 -3.74
C ILE A 140 11.61 1.75 -3.19
N PHE A 141 11.90 1.31 -1.96
CA PHE A 141 11.19 0.19 -1.33
C PHE A 141 9.70 0.50 -1.14
N SER A 142 9.35 1.71 -0.72
CA SER A 142 7.98 2.16 -0.61
C SER A 142 7.26 2.14 -1.96
N ALA A 143 7.86 2.74 -2.98
CA ALA A 143 7.31 2.76 -4.35
C ALA A 143 7.15 1.35 -4.93
N ALA A 144 8.14 0.47 -4.76
CA ALA A 144 8.07 -0.92 -5.20
C ALA A 144 6.93 -1.68 -4.51
N GLY A 145 6.76 -1.49 -3.20
CA GLY A 145 5.65 -2.04 -2.43
C GLY A 145 4.28 -1.54 -2.93
N MET A 146 4.14 -0.23 -3.17
CA MET A 146 2.91 0.35 -3.74
C MET A 146 2.64 -0.16 -5.15
N PHE A 147 3.67 -0.34 -5.97
CA PHE A 147 3.52 -0.91 -7.32
C PHE A 147 3.06 -2.37 -7.28
N TYR A 148 3.55 -3.14 -6.32
CA TYR A 148 3.09 -4.51 -6.07
C TYR A 148 1.62 -4.54 -5.64
N CYS A 149 1.18 -3.55 -4.86
CA CYS A 149 -0.19 -3.42 -4.35
C CYS A 149 -1.15 -2.71 -5.30
N ARG A 150 -0.77 -2.42 -6.55
CA ARG A 150 -1.65 -1.76 -7.53
C ARG A 150 -2.98 -2.49 -7.68
N PRO A 151 -4.09 -1.77 -7.87
CA PRO A 151 -5.40 -2.38 -8.10
C PRO A 151 -5.40 -3.16 -9.42
N LYS A 152 -5.83 -4.43 -9.36
CA LYS A 152 -5.95 -5.30 -10.53
C LYS A 152 -7.42 -5.58 -10.79
N ARG A 153 -7.84 -5.35 -12.02
CA ARG A 153 -9.20 -5.62 -12.47
C ARG A 153 -9.56 -7.11 -12.31
N GLU A 154 -8.64 -8.00 -12.68
CA GLU A 154 -8.79 -9.45 -12.56
C GLU A 154 -9.13 -9.91 -11.14
N GLU A 155 -8.57 -9.25 -10.12
CA GLU A 155 -8.83 -9.58 -8.71
C GLU A 155 -10.26 -9.20 -8.32
N ILE A 156 -10.79 -8.10 -8.84
CA ILE A 156 -12.14 -7.61 -8.54
C ILE A 156 -13.18 -8.45 -9.28
N GLU A 157 -12.94 -8.79 -10.56
CA GLU A 157 -13.80 -9.65 -11.36
C GLU A 157 -13.87 -11.09 -10.79
N ALA A 158 -12.75 -11.63 -10.35
CA ALA A 158 -12.71 -12.93 -9.65
C ALA A 158 -13.49 -12.94 -8.33
N LEU A 159 -13.65 -11.77 -7.69
CA LEU A 159 -14.43 -11.62 -6.46
C LEU A 159 -15.93 -11.45 -6.71
N SER A 160 -16.32 -10.94 -7.88
CA SER A 160 -17.73 -10.77 -8.27
C SER A 160 -18.36 -12.05 -8.84
N GLY A 161 -17.56 -13.11 -9.07
CA GLY A 161 -18.06 -14.38 -9.59
C GLY A 161 -18.46 -14.31 -11.07
N GLU A 162 -18.01 -13.28 -11.80
CA GLU A 162 -18.19 -13.15 -13.24
C GLU A 162 -17.13 -14.00 -13.98
N TYR A 163 -17.43 -15.28 -14.17
CA TYR A 163 -16.86 -16.14 -15.20
C TYR A 163 -17.95 -16.58 -16.15
#